data_238902b615e9539aaf65ce6a997c5a2b
#
_entry.id   238902b615e9539aaf65ce6a997c5a2b
#
_cell.length_a   1.000
_cell.length_b   1.000
_cell.length_c   1.000
_cell.angle_alpha   90.00
_cell.angle_beta   90.00
_cell.angle_gamma   90.00
#
_symmetry.space_group_name_H-M   'P 1'
#
loop_
_entity.id
_entity.type
_entity.pdbx_description
1 polymer ?
#
loop_
_entity_poly.entity_id
_entity_poly.type
_entity_poly.pdbx_seq_one_letter_code
_entity_poly.pdbx_strand_id
1 'polypeptide(L)'
;MVLSEADLVDAVARDRAAGLTVAFANGCFDLLHVGHVRYLQGAAAEADRLVVAVNDDESERRLKGPGRPILAAADRAELVAALRGVDYVVIFGDPTVERLLTTIRPDVHCKGTDYTVDTVPERAAVAAYGGRTAIVGDPKRHATRELIAKLRTQNPELGTPNSGTRNPKPETRNP
;
A
#
# COMPACT_ATOMS: atom_id res chain seq x y z
N MET A 1 -2.61 -10.74 -7.30
CA MET A 1 -3.76 -10.20 -8.08
C MET A 1 -4.50 -9.15 -7.27
N VAL A 2 -5.16 -8.16 -7.93
CA VAL A 2 -6.02 -7.17 -7.25
C VAL A 2 -7.42 -7.75 -7.15
N LEU A 3 -8.01 -7.74 -5.94
CA LEU A 3 -9.30 -8.36 -5.61
C LEU A 3 -10.26 -7.34 -4.99
N SER A 4 -11.56 -7.59 -5.13
CA SER A 4 -12.55 -6.97 -4.25
C SER A 4 -12.41 -7.51 -2.83
N GLU A 5 -12.97 -6.83 -1.84
CA GLU A 5 -12.93 -7.32 -0.45
C GLU A 5 -13.65 -8.68 -0.31
N ALA A 6 -14.78 -8.88 -1.01
CA ALA A 6 -15.51 -10.14 -0.98
C ALA A 6 -14.66 -11.29 -1.57
N ASP A 7 -14.04 -11.07 -2.75
CA ASP A 7 -13.18 -12.06 -3.39
C ASP A 7 -11.94 -12.38 -2.55
N LEU A 8 -11.40 -11.37 -1.82
CA LEU A 8 -10.27 -11.57 -0.90
C LEU A 8 -10.67 -12.46 0.29
N VAL A 9 -11.84 -12.23 0.88
CA VAL A 9 -12.35 -13.08 1.98
C VAL A 9 -12.45 -14.53 1.52
N ASP A 10 -13.02 -14.76 0.35
CA ASP A 10 -13.16 -16.10 -0.22
C ASP A 10 -11.79 -16.74 -0.56
N ALA A 11 -10.85 -15.96 -1.07
CA ALA A 11 -9.50 -16.45 -1.37
C ALA A 11 -8.77 -16.87 -0.10
N VAL A 12 -8.80 -16.02 0.94
CA VAL A 12 -8.17 -16.32 2.23
C VAL A 12 -8.85 -17.52 2.90
N ALA A 13 -10.17 -17.67 2.79
CA ALA A 13 -10.88 -18.84 3.34
C ALA A 13 -10.42 -20.14 2.66
N ARG A 14 -10.22 -20.13 1.33
CA ARG A 14 -9.68 -21.28 0.60
C ARG A 14 -8.24 -21.63 1.00
N ASP A 15 -7.38 -20.61 1.14
CA ASP A 15 -5.99 -20.82 1.57
C ASP A 15 -5.92 -21.45 2.97
N ARG A 16 -6.73 -20.95 3.91
CA ARG A 16 -6.83 -21.54 5.25
C ARG A 16 -7.35 -22.97 5.26
N ALA A 17 -8.34 -23.27 4.43
CA ALA A 17 -8.83 -24.64 4.27
C ALA A 17 -7.74 -25.58 3.73
N ALA A 18 -6.76 -25.04 2.99
CA ALA A 18 -5.56 -25.75 2.54
C ALA A 18 -4.43 -25.78 3.58
N GLY A 19 -4.64 -25.23 4.78
CA GLY A 19 -3.64 -25.21 5.85
C GLY A 19 -2.59 -24.09 5.72
N LEU A 20 -2.79 -23.11 4.82
CA LEU A 20 -1.84 -22.02 4.60
C LEU A 20 -2.06 -20.87 5.59
N THR A 21 -0.95 -20.27 6.01
CA THR A 21 -0.92 -19.08 6.86
C THR A 21 -0.93 -17.80 6.03
N VAL A 22 -1.43 -16.71 6.61
CA VAL A 22 -1.63 -15.43 5.92
C VAL A 22 -0.94 -14.30 6.66
N ALA A 23 -0.02 -13.61 5.99
CA ALA A 23 0.50 -12.32 6.40
C ALA A 23 -0.31 -11.18 5.77
N PHE A 24 -0.40 -10.06 6.47
CA PHE A 24 -1.10 -8.87 6.03
C PHE A 24 -0.22 -7.64 6.20
N ALA A 25 -0.09 -6.85 5.14
CA ALA A 25 0.61 -5.57 5.12
C ALA A 25 -0.34 -4.48 4.62
N ASN A 26 -0.16 -3.24 5.06
CA ASN A 26 -0.96 -2.12 4.57
C ASN A 26 -0.14 -0.85 4.39
N GLY A 27 -0.59 0.03 3.50
CA GLY A 27 0.05 1.32 3.26
C GLY A 27 -0.51 2.07 2.06
N CYS A 28 -0.01 3.30 1.86
CA CYS A 28 -0.37 4.14 0.72
C CYS A 28 0.29 3.68 -0.57
N PHE A 29 1.57 3.31 -0.55
CA PHE A 29 2.37 2.86 -1.71
C PHE A 29 2.34 3.84 -2.89
N ASP A 30 2.31 5.14 -2.65
CA ASP A 30 2.06 6.15 -3.70
C ASP A 30 3.36 6.28 -4.50
N LEU A 31 4.37 6.32 -4.50
CA LEU A 31 5.58 6.19 -5.32
C LEU A 31 6.39 5.02 -4.77
N LEU A 32 6.31 3.90 -5.45
CA LEU A 32 7.09 2.73 -5.04
C LEU A 32 8.59 3.03 -5.05
N HIS A 33 9.26 2.63 -3.98
CA HIS A 33 10.71 2.70 -3.83
C HIS A 33 11.22 1.44 -3.15
N VAL A 34 12.53 1.25 -3.14
CA VAL A 34 13.16 0.03 -2.61
C VAL A 34 12.77 -0.28 -1.15
N GLY A 35 12.48 0.74 -0.34
CA GLY A 35 11.97 0.54 1.02
C GLY A 35 10.62 -0.20 1.06
N HIS A 36 9.70 0.11 0.14
CA HIS A 36 8.45 -0.64 -0.01
C HIS A 36 8.70 -2.08 -0.45
N VAL A 37 9.61 -2.29 -1.41
CA VAL A 37 9.95 -3.64 -1.87
C VAL A 37 10.49 -4.50 -0.72
N ARG A 38 11.42 -3.98 0.08
CA ARG A 38 12.01 -4.70 1.22
C ARG A 38 10.99 -4.93 2.33
N TYR A 39 10.12 -3.97 2.60
CA TYR A 39 9.00 -4.12 3.53
C TYR A 39 8.09 -5.28 3.12
N LEU A 40 7.64 -5.30 1.85
CA LEU A 40 6.74 -6.34 1.36
C LEU A 40 7.42 -7.71 1.22
N GLN A 41 8.71 -7.76 0.87
CA GLN A 41 9.49 -8.99 0.91
C GLN A 41 9.64 -9.55 2.33
N GLY A 42 9.88 -8.66 3.32
CA GLY A 42 9.89 -9.05 4.73
C GLY A 42 8.54 -9.56 5.20
N ALA A 43 7.45 -8.92 4.78
CA ALA A 43 6.09 -9.38 5.10
C ALA A 43 5.76 -10.74 4.44
N ALA A 44 6.19 -10.95 3.19
CA ALA A 44 6.00 -12.23 2.49
C ALA A 44 6.75 -13.40 3.15
N ALA A 45 7.84 -13.13 3.86
CA ALA A 45 8.60 -14.15 4.58
C ALA A 45 7.93 -14.61 5.90
N GLU A 46 6.88 -13.91 6.35
CA GLU A 46 6.21 -14.17 7.63
C GLU A 46 5.12 -15.25 7.56
N ALA A 47 4.66 -15.61 6.33
CA ALA A 47 3.59 -16.58 6.12
C ALA A 47 3.59 -17.13 4.69
N ASP A 48 2.72 -18.10 4.40
CA ASP A 48 2.61 -18.74 3.08
C ASP A 48 1.95 -17.84 2.03
N ARG A 49 1.12 -16.88 2.46
CA ARG A 49 0.42 -15.90 1.61
C ARG A 49 0.58 -14.50 2.15
N LEU A 50 0.76 -13.54 1.25
CA LEU A 50 0.78 -12.12 1.58
C LEU A 50 -0.42 -11.39 0.97
N VAL A 51 -1.23 -10.80 1.84
CA VAL A 51 -2.26 -9.82 1.51
C VAL A 51 -1.69 -8.41 1.70
N VAL A 52 -1.87 -7.55 0.71
CA VAL A 52 -1.49 -6.13 0.82
C VAL A 52 -2.72 -5.25 0.66
N ALA A 53 -3.04 -4.46 1.68
CA ALA A 53 -4.11 -3.47 1.62
C ALA A 53 -3.54 -2.09 1.26
N VAL A 54 -4.02 -1.53 0.14
CA VAL A 54 -3.63 -0.23 -0.39
C VAL A 54 -4.69 0.81 -0.03
N ASN A 55 -4.30 1.91 0.60
CA ASN A 55 -5.21 3.02 0.87
C ASN A 55 -5.79 3.57 -0.43
N ASP A 56 -7.11 3.83 -0.46
CA ASP A 56 -7.72 4.55 -1.56
C ASP A 56 -7.23 6.01 -1.62
N ASP A 57 -7.62 6.74 -2.68
CA ASP A 57 -7.12 8.10 -2.90
C ASP A 57 -7.62 9.07 -1.83
N GLU A 58 -8.83 8.86 -1.31
CA GLU A 58 -9.41 9.72 -0.30
C GLU A 58 -8.76 9.51 1.07
N SER A 59 -8.56 8.26 1.48
CA SER A 59 -7.88 7.93 2.74
C SER A 59 -6.41 8.37 2.70
N GLU A 60 -5.73 8.23 1.57
CA GLU A 60 -4.37 8.76 1.42
C GLU A 60 -4.32 10.29 1.49
N ARG A 61 -5.26 11.00 0.85
CA ARG A 61 -5.35 12.45 0.94
C ARG A 61 -5.52 12.93 2.38
N ARG A 62 -6.37 12.24 3.16
CA ARG A 62 -6.53 12.52 4.60
C ARG A 62 -5.22 12.32 5.38
N LEU A 63 -4.46 11.28 5.06
CA LEU A 63 -3.21 10.94 5.77
C LEU A 63 -2.01 11.81 5.37
N LYS A 64 -1.90 12.19 4.09
CA LYS A 64 -0.69 12.82 3.52
C LYS A 64 -0.87 14.29 3.18
N GLY A 65 -2.10 14.78 3.14
CA GLY A 65 -2.46 16.15 2.83
C GLY A 65 -2.68 16.44 1.33
N PRO A 66 -2.91 17.71 0.98
CA PRO A 66 -3.20 18.12 -0.39
C PRO A 66 -2.04 17.80 -1.35
N GLY A 67 -2.39 17.49 -2.59
CA GLY A 67 -1.42 17.07 -3.62
C GLY A 67 -1.02 15.59 -3.53
N ARG A 68 -1.72 14.81 -2.72
CA ARG A 68 -1.57 13.35 -2.61
C ARG A 68 -2.93 12.66 -2.82
N PRO A 69 -2.95 11.45 -3.37
CA PRO A 69 -1.82 10.69 -3.94
C PRO A 69 -1.31 11.30 -5.25
N ILE A 70 -0.13 10.86 -5.71
CA ILE A 70 0.40 11.15 -7.06
C ILE A 70 -0.14 10.16 -8.07
N LEU A 71 -0.21 8.88 -7.70
CA LEU A 71 -0.77 7.80 -8.50
C LEU A 71 -2.14 7.40 -7.97
N ALA A 72 -3.09 7.14 -8.87
CA ALA A 72 -4.41 6.62 -8.50
C ALA A 72 -4.30 5.28 -7.76
N ALA A 73 -5.26 4.98 -6.87
CA ALA A 73 -5.25 3.76 -6.07
C ALA A 73 -5.19 2.49 -6.93
N ALA A 74 -5.86 2.48 -8.09
CA ALA A 74 -5.83 1.35 -9.01
C ALA A 74 -4.41 1.09 -9.55
N ASP A 75 -3.71 2.14 -9.98
CA ASP A 75 -2.34 2.04 -10.50
C ASP A 75 -1.37 1.58 -9.40
N ARG A 76 -1.53 2.11 -8.18
CA ARG A 76 -0.73 1.71 -7.01
C ARG A 76 -0.95 0.24 -6.66
N ALA A 77 -2.19 -0.21 -6.68
CA ALA A 77 -2.55 -1.60 -6.42
C ALA A 77 -1.98 -2.54 -7.49
N GLU A 78 -2.02 -2.16 -8.77
CA GLU A 78 -1.44 -2.94 -9.87
C GLU A 78 0.08 -3.05 -9.71
N LEU A 79 0.78 -1.94 -9.44
CA LEU A 79 2.21 -1.94 -9.18
C LEU A 79 2.60 -2.83 -8.00
N VAL A 80 1.84 -2.78 -6.91
CA VAL A 80 2.07 -3.63 -5.73
C VAL A 80 1.81 -5.11 -6.07
N ALA A 81 0.76 -5.41 -6.83
CA ALA A 81 0.43 -6.78 -7.25
C ALA A 81 1.48 -7.41 -8.17
N ALA A 82 2.28 -6.60 -8.86
CA ALA A 82 3.38 -7.07 -9.71
C ALA A 82 4.66 -7.42 -8.92
N LEU A 83 4.73 -7.08 -7.63
CA LEU A 83 5.88 -7.39 -6.79
C LEU A 83 5.92 -8.88 -6.42
N ARG A 84 7.11 -9.47 -6.51
CA ARG A 84 7.31 -10.87 -6.12
C ARG A 84 7.01 -11.05 -4.63
N GLY A 85 6.23 -12.08 -4.31
CA GLY A 85 5.83 -12.43 -2.95
C GLY A 85 4.50 -11.80 -2.52
N VAL A 86 3.87 -10.96 -3.36
CA VAL A 86 2.52 -10.45 -3.12
C VAL A 86 1.51 -11.35 -3.81
N ASP A 87 0.64 -12.00 -3.05
CA ASP A 87 -0.41 -12.89 -3.57
C ASP A 87 -1.69 -12.11 -3.88
N TYR A 88 -2.17 -11.32 -2.93
CA TYR A 88 -3.43 -10.60 -3.01
C TYR A 88 -3.25 -9.13 -2.67
N VAL A 89 -3.95 -8.28 -3.40
CA VAL A 89 -4.02 -6.84 -3.14
C VAL A 89 -5.48 -6.42 -3.06
N VAL A 90 -5.81 -5.57 -2.08
CA VAL A 90 -7.14 -4.98 -1.93
C VAL A 90 -7.01 -3.47 -1.72
N ILE A 91 -7.91 -2.69 -2.29
CA ILE A 91 -8.00 -1.25 -2.03
C ILE A 91 -9.03 -1.04 -0.92
N PHE A 92 -8.70 -0.20 0.09
CA PHE A 92 -9.59 0.11 1.19
C PHE A 92 -9.63 1.61 1.49
N GLY A 93 -10.79 2.11 1.92
CA GLY A 93 -11.04 3.52 2.20
C GLY A 93 -11.32 3.86 3.66
N ASP A 94 -11.34 2.86 4.55
CA ASP A 94 -11.60 3.08 5.98
C ASP A 94 -10.54 3.98 6.62
N PRO A 95 -10.89 4.72 7.70
CA PRO A 95 -9.94 5.56 8.44
C PRO A 95 -8.76 4.77 9.02
N THR A 96 -8.99 3.51 9.40
CA THR A 96 -7.99 2.56 9.89
C THR A 96 -8.16 1.22 9.18
N VAL A 97 -7.14 0.39 9.19
CA VAL A 97 -7.21 -0.95 8.59
C VAL A 97 -7.84 -2.00 9.52
N GLU A 98 -8.28 -1.60 10.70
CA GLU A 98 -8.75 -2.49 11.77
C GLU A 98 -9.96 -3.34 11.35
N ARG A 99 -10.96 -2.72 10.66
CA ARG A 99 -12.12 -3.45 10.16
C ARG A 99 -11.69 -4.58 9.21
N LEU A 100 -10.79 -4.29 8.29
CA LEU A 100 -10.31 -5.27 7.33
C LEU A 100 -9.49 -6.38 8.02
N LEU A 101 -8.66 -6.04 9.00
CA LEU A 101 -7.95 -7.02 9.82
C LEU A 101 -8.89 -7.95 10.60
N THR A 102 -9.97 -7.41 11.19
CA THR A 102 -10.94 -8.23 11.92
C THR A 102 -11.79 -9.11 11.00
N THR A 103 -12.00 -8.70 9.76
CA THR A 103 -12.67 -9.48 8.72
C THR A 103 -11.79 -10.62 8.21
N ILE A 104 -10.57 -10.31 7.81
CA ILE A 104 -9.61 -11.26 7.22
C ILE A 104 -8.96 -12.14 8.28
N ARG A 105 -8.70 -11.62 9.48
CA ARG A 105 -8.02 -12.28 10.61
C ARG A 105 -6.68 -12.92 10.21
N PRO A 106 -5.74 -12.18 9.61
CA PRO A 106 -4.45 -12.75 9.22
C PRO A 106 -3.68 -13.29 10.42
N ASP A 107 -2.85 -14.31 10.20
CA ASP A 107 -1.99 -14.88 11.25
C ASP A 107 -0.93 -13.88 11.69
N VAL A 108 -0.46 -13.03 10.75
CA VAL A 108 0.57 -12.02 11.00
C VAL A 108 0.17 -10.68 10.38
N HIS A 109 0.11 -9.64 11.22
CA HIS A 109 0.01 -8.25 10.76
C HIS A 109 1.40 -7.63 10.72
N CYS A 110 1.88 -7.26 9.53
CA CYS A 110 3.20 -6.70 9.30
C CYS A 110 3.17 -5.17 9.24
N LYS A 111 4.10 -4.53 9.95
CA LYS A 111 4.36 -3.08 9.88
C LYS A 111 5.84 -2.83 9.57
N GLY A 112 6.11 -1.65 8.97
CA GLY A 112 7.48 -1.20 8.71
C GLY A 112 8.21 -0.77 9.98
N THR A 113 9.53 -0.59 9.86
CA THR A 113 10.43 -0.21 10.95
C THR A 113 10.21 1.21 11.52
N ASP A 114 9.20 1.93 11.03
CA ASP A 114 8.69 3.18 11.65
C ASP A 114 7.95 2.92 12.96
N TYR A 115 7.58 1.65 13.20
CA TYR A 115 6.87 1.18 14.38
C TYR A 115 7.75 0.26 15.21
N THR A 116 7.42 0.14 16.47
CA THR A 116 7.75 -1.01 17.31
C THR A 116 6.47 -1.82 17.54
N VAL A 117 6.57 -3.07 17.94
CA VAL A 117 5.38 -3.90 18.20
C VAL A 117 4.39 -3.19 19.14
N ASP A 118 4.90 -2.48 20.14
CA ASP A 118 4.07 -1.79 21.13
C ASP A 118 3.39 -0.51 20.62
N THR A 119 3.94 0.10 19.56
CA THR A 119 3.39 1.33 18.98
C THR A 119 2.44 1.10 17.81
N VAL A 120 2.23 -0.16 17.37
CA VAL A 120 1.28 -0.47 16.30
C VAL A 120 -0.16 -0.29 16.81
N PRO A 121 -0.95 0.63 16.21
CA PRO A 121 -2.29 0.94 16.71
C PRO A 121 -3.22 -0.28 16.70
N GLU A 122 -3.13 -1.14 15.69
CA GLU A 122 -4.01 -2.28 15.49
C GLU A 122 -3.60 -3.53 16.28
N ARG A 123 -2.53 -3.47 17.08
CA ARG A 123 -1.99 -4.61 17.83
C ARG A 123 -3.02 -5.30 18.70
N ALA A 124 -3.83 -4.53 19.41
CA ALA A 124 -4.85 -5.10 20.30
C ALA A 124 -5.93 -5.86 19.52
N ALA A 125 -6.40 -5.32 18.41
CA ALA A 125 -7.37 -5.96 17.53
C ALA A 125 -6.80 -7.26 16.93
N VAL A 126 -5.52 -7.24 16.51
CA VAL A 126 -4.82 -8.42 15.99
C VAL A 126 -4.71 -9.53 17.06
N ALA A 127 -4.31 -9.18 18.27
CA ALA A 127 -4.20 -10.13 19.38
C ALA A 127 -5.56 -10.72 19.77
N ALA A 128 -6.66 -9.96 19.65
CA ALA A 128 -8.00 -10.40 20.05
C ALA A 128 -8.51 -11.61 19.24
N TYR A 129 -8.07 -11.80 18.00
CA TYR A 129 -8.41 -12.98 17.19
C TYR A 129 -7.27 -14.03 17.13
N GLY A 130 -6.19 -13.86 17.89
CA GLY A 130 -5.08 -14.80 17.99
C GLY A 130 -3.96 -14.56 16.97
N GLY A 131 -3.98 -13.47 16.21
CA GLY A 131 -2.90 -13.06 15.32
C GLY A 131 -1.72 -12.43 16.09
N ARG A 132 -0.58 -12.29 15.40
CA ARG A 132 0.60 -11.58 15.93
C ARG A 132 0.96 -10.38 15.07
N THR A 133 1.66 -9.42 15.67
CA THR A 133 2.23 -8.28 14.94
C THR A 133 3.73 -8.51 14.72
N ALA A 134 4.21 -8.25 13.49
CA ALA A 134 5.62 -8.31 13.13
C ALA A 134 6.11 -6.97 12.57
N ILE A 135 7.34 -6.59 12.92
CA ILE A 135 8.02 -5.43 12.35
C ILE A 135 9.02 -5.94 11.33
N VAL A 136 8.84 -5.54 10.07
CA VAL A 136 9.60 -6.09 8.93
C VAL A 136 10.15 -4.99 8.04
N GLY A 137 11.12 -5.35 7.20
CA GLY A 137 11.82 -4.43 6.30
C GLY A 137 13.08 -3.83 6.93
N ASP A 138 13.76 -2.98 6.16
CA ASP A 138 15.01 -2.33 6.59
C ASP A 138 14.73 -1.05 7.40
N PRO A 139 15.70 -0.60 8.21
CA PRO A 139 15.67 0.74 8.79
C PRO A 139 15.44 1.80 7.70
N LYS A 140 14.58 2.76 8.00
CA LYS A 140 14.11 3.77 7.03
C LYS A 140 15.27 4.62 6.50
N ARG A 141 15.66 4.37 5.26
CA ARG A 141 16.63 5.16 4.49
C ARG A 141 16.04 5.73 3.19
N HIS A 142 14.76 5.44 2.93
CA HIS A 142 14.06 5.83 1.70
C HIS A 142 12.62 6.22 2.06
N ALA A 143 12.23 7.43 1.69
CA ALA A 143 10.86 7.90 1.86
C ALA A 143 10.41 8.58 0.57
N THR A 144 9.15 8.38 0.18
CA THR A 144 8.53 9.07 -0.96
C THR A 144 8.70 10.59 -0.86
N ARG A 145 8.65 11.17 0.36
CA ARG A 145 8.89 12.60 0.60
C ARG A 145 10.28 13.05 0.13
N GLU A 146 11.31 12.24 0.36
CA GLU A 146 12.68 12.55 -0.06
C GLU A 146 12.83 12.49 -1.59
N LEU A 147 12.18 11.51 -2.24
CA LEU A 147 12.16 11.41 -3.70
C LEU A 147 11.49 12.64 -4.32
N ILE A 148 10.34 13.06 -3.80
CA ILE A 148 9.63 14.26 -4.25
C ILE A 148 10.48 15.51 -4.02
N ALA A 149 11.15 15.64 -2.88
CA ALA A 149 12.03 16.76 -2.59
C ALA A 149 13.19 16.83 -3.58
N LYS A 150 13.84 15.71 -3.89
CA LYS A 150 14.92 15.63 -4.90
C LYS A 150 14.43 16.05 -6.30
N LEU A 151 13.26 15.55 -6.73
CA LEU A 151 12.69 15.93 -8.03
C LEU A 151 12.40 17.44 -8.13
N ARG A 152 11.87 18.05 -7.07
CA ARG A 152 11.62 19.50 -7.01
C ARG A 152 12.91 20.32 -7.03
N THR A 153 13.96 19.83 -6.38
CA THR A 153 15.26 20.53 -6.35
C THR A 153 15.94 20.48 -7.71
N GLN A 154 15.80 19.36 -8.44
CA GLN A 154 16.39 19.19 -9.77
C GLN A 154 15.58 19.87 -10.89
N ASN A 155 14.30 20.16 -10.66
CA ASN A 155 13.39 20.83 -11.60
C ASN A 155 12.58 21.91 -10.86
N PRO A 156 13.13 23.10 -10.62
CA PRO A 156 12.45 24.17 -9.89
C PRO A 156 11.09 24.57 -10.48
N GLU A 157 10.90 24.37 -11.80
CA GLU A 157 9.66 24.68 -12.53
C GLU A 157 8.48 23.75 -12.16
N LEU A 158 8.73 22.56 -11.62
CA LEU A 158 7.69 21.64 -11.15
C LEU A 158 6.97 22.12 -9.86
N GLY A 159 7.47 23.19 -9.24
CA GLY A 159 6.87 23.78 -8.03
C GLY A 159 5.92 24.96 -8.29
N THR A 160 5.80 25.46 -9.51
CA THR A 160 4.87 26.51 -9.87
C THR A 160 3.53 25.92 -10.30
N PRO A 161 2.38 26.38 -9.76
CA PRO A 161 1.08 26.00 -10.30
C PRO A 161 1.04 26.41 -11.76
N ASN A 162 0.78 25.48 -12.66
CA ASN A 162 0.73 25.70 -14.10
C ASN A 162 -0.39 26.71 -14.40
N SER A 163 -0.03 27.99 -14.54
CA SER A 163 -0.90 29.02 -15.07
C SER A 163 -0.97 28.85 -16.58
N GLY A 164 -1.91 28.00 -17.02
CA GLY A 164 -2.52 28.05 -18.35
C GLY A 164 -1.59 28.02 -19.54
N THR A 165 -1.15 26.84 -19.97
CA THR A 165 -0.86 26.62 -21.37
C THR A 165 -1.89 25.67 -21.97
N ARG A 166 -2.75 26.25 -22.82
CA ARG A 166 -3.68 25.49 -23.68
C ARG A 166 -2.86 24.52 -24.51
N ASN A 167 -3.18 23.22 -24.42
CA ASN A 167 -2.74 22.25 -25.41
C ASN A 167 -3.17 22.73 -26.81
N PRO A 168 -2.26 22.84 -27.79
CA PRO A 168 -2.66 23.10 -29.16
C PRO A 168 -3.50 21.91 -29.65
N LYS A 169 -4.67 22.18 -30.21
CA LYS A 169 -5.49 21.16 -30.88
C LYS A 169 -4.66 20.48 -31.97
N PRO A 170 -4.77 19.15 -32.13
CA PRO A 170 -4.18 18.47 -33.27
C PRO A 170 -4.80 19.01 -34.56
N GLU A 171 -3.97 19.47 -35.49
CA GLU A 171 -4.39 19.83 -36.84
C GLU A 171 -4.95 18.57 -37.54
N THR A 172 -6.21 18.62 -37.90
CA THR A 172 -6.82 17.65 -38.80
C THR A 172 -6.26 17.85 -40.21
N ARG A 173 -5.37 16.98 -40.63
CA ARG A 173 -5.08 16.84 -42.06
C ARG A 173 -6.30 16.19 -42.72
N ASN A 174 -6.99 16.93 -43.53
CA ASN A 174 -7.98 16.42 -44.48
C ASN A 174 -7.27 16.07 -45.82
N PRO A 175 -7.80 15.07 -46.57
CA PRO A 175 -7.16 14.39 -47.71
C PRO A 175 -6.91 15.27 -48.93
#